data_8a9ad81b67d61ece36c5091da6c847e9
#
_entry.id   8a9ad81b67d61ece36c5091da6c847e9
#
_cell.length_a   1.000
_cell.length_b   1.000
_cell.length_c   1.000
_cell.angle_alpha   90.00
_cell.angle_beta   90.00
_cell.angle_gamma   90.00
#
_symmetry.space_group_name_H-M   'P 1'
#
loop_
_entity.id
_entity.type
_entity.pdbx_description
1 polymer ?
#
loop_
_entity_poly.entity_id
_entity_poly.type
_entity_poly.pdbx_seq_one_letter_code
_entity_poly.pdbx_strand_id
1 'polypeptide(L)'
;MSSIDTGQLSRRANLSSPFHIATLACLVAMMSYLSARLGTTVVLRPHLDWPLWPGNILLVCVLLLTPRRTWPISIAAALATFALYDLHIGISIRSIIFFQFSDAAEVLTAALGLAYCFGGVPHLDSVKALAKYSFFAVLFAPFAGACFSGLATYGEYWKSWPIAFLAQALGYLTLMPAILGWVSKRPEWANASLSRHLEAVALLVGLLVLGYFSFVSPSTIVVPVLTIVPLLLWAALRFGTTGVSSLTIAVAFLAIWGAVHGRGPFVGPDSARNVPSIQVFLLFLAAPFMVLAVVVEERKRAEHTLASVNRKLIEAQEKERSRIAREIHDDICQRLALLAVGLQQLEQDTPNLPAGEVGSRVNELSHRTTEIASDAQALSHQLHSGKLQLLGLAAALRGFCKEFEQQQKADIEFSSQDLPRLLATDISLSLFRVAQEALNNSAKHSGVRRFEVRLWAEQGAIHLTVQDSGLGFDWEVAKQGRGLGLTSMEERLRVVNGTLSIASQSRRGTLIHARVPLNSESSTLRAAG
;
A
#
# COMPACT_ATOMS: atom_id res chain seq x y z
N MET A 1 -15.79 -2.03 12.27
CA MET A 1 -16.97 -2.39 11.46
C MET A 1 -17.36 -1.16 10.68
N SER A 2 -16.97 -1.09 9.42
CA SER A 2 -17.17 0.05 8.54
C SER A 2 -18.61 0.05 8.03
N SER A 3 -19.25 1.19 8.08
CA SER A 3 -20.53 1.50 7.43
C SER A 3 -20.42 1.17 5.93
N ILE A 4 -20.98 0.04 5.54
CA ILE A 4 -21.16 -0.33 4.13
C ILE A 4 -22.06 0.73 3.52
N ASP A 5 -21.51 1.46 2.56
CA ASP A 5 -22.14 2.56 1.85
C ASP A 5 -23.42 2.06 1.16
N THR A 6 -24.57 2.31 1.80
CA THR A 6 -25.91 1.96 1.28
C THR A 6 -26.20 2.60 -0.09
N GLY A 7 -25.48 3.66 -0.46
CA GLY A 7 -25.54 4.30 -1.77
C GLY A 7 -24.98 3.44 -2.92
N GLN A 8 -23.99 2.57 -2.66
CA GLN A 8 -23.47 1.65 -3.69
C GLN A 8 -24.40 0.46 -3.93
N LEU A 9 -25.13 0.00 -2.91
CA LEU A 9 -26.09 -1.09 -3.04
C LEU A 9 -27.35 -0.66 -3.81
N SER A 10 -27.83 0.56 -3.61
CA SER A 10 -28.99 1.10 -4.35
C SER A 10 -28.68 1.34 -5.84
N ARG A 11 -27.48 1.78 -6.20
CA ARG A 11 -27.05 1.92 -7.60
C ARG A 11 -26.88 0.56 -8.29
N ARG A 12 -26.44 -0.50 -7.56
CA ARG A 12 -26.31 -1.86 -8.13
C ARG A 12 -27.68 -2.53 -8.38
N ALA A 13 -28.67 -2.25 -7.56
CA ALA A 13 -30.03 -2.79 -7.73
C ALA A 13 -30.77 -2.19 -8.95
N ASN A 14 -30.50 -0.93 -9.28
CA ASN A 14 -31.14 -0.25 -10.42
C ASN A 14 -30.62 -0.70 -11.80
N LEU A 15 -29.39 -1.25 -11.90
CA LEU A 15 -28.82 -1.69 -13.18
C LEU A 15 -29.36 -3.06 -13.67
N SER A 16 -30.24 -3.72 -12.91
CA SER A 16 -30.81 -5.02 -13.27
C SER A 16 -32.20 -4.94 -13.95
N SER A 17 -32.75 -3.73 -14.13
CA SER A 17 -34.01 -3.61 -14.84
C SER A 17 -33.83 -3.85 -16.34
N PRO A 18 -34.78 -4.51 -17.03
CA PRO A 18 -34.71 -4.74 -18.49
C PRO A 18 -34.48 -3.47 -19.31
N PHE A 19 -35.05 -2.35 -18.85
CA PHE A 19 -34.88 -1.04 -19.47
C PHE A 19 -33.42 -0.56 -19.44
N HIS A 20 -32.72 -0.69 -18.30
CA HIS A 20 -31.31 -0.29 -18.19
C HIS A 20 -30.39 -1.20 -19.01
N ILE A 21 -30.71 -2.48 -19.12
CA ILE A 21 -29.96 -3.43 -19.95
C ILE A 21 -30.13 -3.07 -21.43
N ALA A 22 -31.34 -2.77 -21.88
CA ALA A 22 -31.60 -2.35 -23.26
C ALA A 22 -30.90 -1.01 -23.57
N THR A 23 -30.97 -0.04 -22.66
CA THR A 23 -30.27 1.25 -22.82
C THR A 23 -28.76 1.07 -22.90
N LEU A 24 -28.17 0.20 -22.06
CA LEU A 24 -26.73 -0.12 -22.12
C LEU A 24 -26.36 -0.77 -23.47
N ALA A 25 -27.16 -1.73 -23.94
CA ALA A 25 -26.93 -2.37 -25.23
C ALA A 25 -26.97 -1.37 -26.40
N CYS A 26 -27.95 -0.45 -26.40
CA CYS A 26 -28.04 0.60 -27.40
C CYS A 26 -26.85 1.57 -27.34
N LEU A 27 -26.41 1.97 -26.15
CA LEU A 27 -25.23 2.82 -25.99
C LEU A 27 -23.95 2.12 -26.45
N VAL A 28 -23.79 0.83 -26.15
CA VAL A 28 -22.66 0.03 -26.63
C VAL A 28 -22.69 -0.10 -28.13
N ALA A 29 -23.83 -0.40 -28.75
CA ALA A 29 -23.98 -0.48 -30.19
C ALA A 29 -23.63 0.86 -30.86
N MET A 30 -24.15 1.98 -30.36
CA MET A 30 -23.84 3.31 -30.88
C MET A 30 -22.34 3.62 -30.77
N MET A 31 -21.74 3.37 -29.63
CA MET A 31 -20.29 3.55 -29.37
C MET A 31 -19.46 2.68 -30.34
N SER A 32 -19.85 1.42 -30.54
CA SER A 32 -19.19 0.48 -31.44
C SER A 32 -19.28 0.96 -32.90
N TYR A 33 -20.47 1.43 -33.32
CA TYR A 33 -20.66 2.01 -34.68
C TYR A 33 -19.77 3.25 -34.88
N LEU A 34 -19.77 4.17 -33.92
CA LEU A 34 -18.96 5.40 -34.04
C LEU A 34 -17.46 5.08 -34.03
N SER A 35 -17.01 4.11 -33.24
CA SER A 35 -15.61 3.68 -33.22
C SER A 35 -15.19 3.01 -34.54
N ALA A 36 -16.05 2.15 -35.13
CA ALA A 36 -15.81 1.52 -36.42
C ALA A 36 -15.72 2.58 -37.53
N ARG A 37 -16.65 3.54 -37.54
CA ARG A 37 -16.63 4.64 -38.49
C ARG A 37 -15.40 5.53 -38.35
N LEU A 38 -14.99 5.85 -37.12
CA LEU A 38 -13.77 6.60 -36.84
C LEU A 38 -12.53 5.83 -37.35
N GLY A 39 -12.44 4.54 -37.04
CA GLY A 39 -11.36 3.68 -37.52
C GLY A 39 -11.23 3.70 -39.02
N THR A 40 -12.34 3.54 -39.74
CA THR A 40 -12.33 3.51 -41.22
C THR A 40 -12.08 4.87 -41.87
N THR A 41 -12.43 6.00 -41.23
CA THR A 41 -12.14 7.35 -41.76
C THR A 41 -10.67 7.74 -41.61
N VAL A 42 -9.93 7.10 -40.74
CA VAL A 42 -8.52 7.37 -40.43
C VAL A 42 -7.57 6.35 -41.09
N VAL A 43 -8.08 5.58 -42.05
CA VAL A 43 -7.29 4.58 -42.80
C VAL A 43 -6.34 5.26 -43.78
N LEU A 44 -5.06 4.88 -43.72
CA LEU A 44 -4.01 5.40 -44.62
C LEU A 44 -4.05 4.80 -46.04
N ARG A 45 -4.82 3.73 -46.25
CA ARG A 45 -5.05 3.09 -47.56
C ARG A 45 -6.41 2.39 -47.62
N PRO A 46 -7.04 2.34 -48.81
CA PRO A 46 -8.31 1.64 -48.98
C PRO A 46 -8.09 0.13 -48.94
N HIS A 47 -7.81 -0.51 -47.95
CA HIS A 47 -7.90 -1.97 -47.84
C HIS A 47 -7.31 -2.63 -46.60
N LEU A 48 -6.76 -2.06 -45.53
CA LEU A 48 -6.46 -2.95 -44.38
C LEU A 48 -5.55 -2.40 -43.24
N ASP A 49 -4.92 -1.25 -43.37
CA ASP A 49 -3.92 -0.83 -42.37
C ASP A 49 -4.51 0.23 -41.43
N TRP A 50 -5.02 -0.23 -40.30
CA TRP A 50 -5.60 0.63 -39.27
C TRP A 50 -4.55 0.99 -38.24
N PRO A 51 -4.17 2.26 -38.11
CA PRO A 51 -3.14 2.63 -37.12
C PRO A 51 -3.60 2.50 -35.68
N LEU A 52 -4.91 2.57 -35.42
CA LEU A 52 -5.52 2.43 -34.11
C LEU A 52 -6.96 1.93 -34.26
N TRP A 53 -7.34 0.89 -33.49
CA TRP A 53 -8.71 0.40 -33.42
C TRP A 53 -9.30 0.61 -32.01
N PRO A 54 -10.13 1.65 -31.80
CA PRO A 54 -10.63 2.00 -30.48
C PRO A 54 -11.77 1.12 -29.99
N GLY A 55 -12.46 0.37 -30.86
CA GLY A 55 -13.70 -0.34 -30.55
C GLY A 55 -13.59 -1.34 -29.41
N ASN A 56 -12.62 -2.22 -29.49
CA ASN A 56 -12.38 -3.26 -28.47
C ASN A 56 -11.98 -2.66 -27.13
N ILE A 57 -11.14 -1.63 -27.15
CA ILE A 57 -10.68 -0.95 -25.93
C ILE A 57 -11.85 -0.28 -25.20
N LEU A 58 -12.70 0.43 -25.95
CA LEU A 58 -13.92 1.05 -25.42
C LEU A 58 -14.86 0.01 -24.83
N LEU A 59 -15.05 -1.12 -25.52
CA LEU A 59 -15.87 -2.23 -25.02
C LEU A 59 -15.31 -2.79 -23.71
N VAL A 60 -14.00 -3.07 -23.62
CA VAL A 60 -13.37 -3.53 -22.38
C VAL A 60 -13.54 -2.52 -21.25
N CYS A 61 -13.40 -1.21 -21.53
CA CYS A 61 -13.69 -0.18 -20.52
C CYS A 61 -15.14 -0.26 -20.01
N VAL A 62 -16.13 -0.44 -20.91
CA VAL A 62 -17.54 -0.62 -20.52
C VAL A 62 -17.71 -1.88 -19.67
N LEU A 63 -17.11 -3.01 -20.07
CA LEU A 63 -17.20 -4.26 -19.30
C LEU A 63 -16.65 -4.09 -17.89
N LEU A 64 -15.51 -3.45 -17.73
CA LEU A 64 -14.89 -3.24 -16.41
C LEU A 64 -15.67 -2.24 -15.53
N LEU A 65 -16.39 -1.31 -16.13
CA LEU A 65 -17.22 -0.31 -15.43
C LEU A 65 -18.63 -0.82 -15.11
N THR A 66 -19.04 -1.96 -15.68
CA THR A 66 -20.39 -2.53 -15.52
C THR A 66 -20.37 -3.89 -14.82
N PRO A 67 -21.50 -4.31 -14.21
CA PRO A 67 -21.59 -5.63 -13.57
C PRO A 67 -21.38 -6.77 -14.58
N ARG A 68 -20.71 -7.84 -14.16
CA ARG A 68 -20.44 -9.03 -15.03
C ARG A 68 -21.68 -9.63 -15.69
N ARG A 69 -22.85 -9.48 -15.06
CA ARG A 69 -24.14 -9.97 -15.61
C ARG A 69 -24.52 -9.31 -16.93
N THR A 70 -24.06 -8.07 -17.18
CA THR A 70 -24.35 -7.34 -18.43
C THR A 70 -23.33 -7.61 -19.53
N TRP A 71 -22.21 -8.27 -19.24
CA TRP A 71 -21.13 -8.54 -20.19
C TRP A 71 -21.59 -9.26 -21.47
N PRO A 72 -22.34 -10.39 -21.37
CA PRO A 72 -22.76 -11.11 -22.58
C PRO A 72 -23.58 -10.24 -23.53
N ILE A 73 -24.47 -9.41 -23.00
CA ILE A 73 -25.31 -8.52 -23.82
C ILE A 73 -24.48 -7.40 -24.46
N SER A 74 -23.56 -6.81 -23.69
CA SER A 74 -22.66 -5.78 -24.21
C SER A 74 -21.73 -6.31 -25.28
N ILE A 75 -21.16 -7.50 -25.11
CA ILE A 75 -20.31 -8.17 -26.11
C ILE A 75 -21.12 -8.48 -27.37
N ALA A 76 -22.30 -9.09 -27.21
CA ALA A 76 -23.16 -9.42 -28.35
C ALA A 76 -23.59 -8.17 -29.14
N ALA A 77 -23.96 -7.07 -28.47
CA ALA A 77 -24.32 -5.81 -29.11
C ALA A 77 -23.15 -5.20 -29.89
N ALA A 78 -21.94 -5.22 -29.33
CA ALA A 78 -20.76 -4.71 -30.00
C ALA A 78 -20.37 -5.55 -31.21
N LEU A 79 -20.25 -6.87 -31.05
CA LEU A 79 -19.88 -7.79 -32.14
C LEU A 79 -20.91 -7.77 -33.27
N ALA A 80 -22.20 -7.75 -32.97
CA ALA A 80 -23.24 -7.61 -33.98
C ALA A 80 -23.11 -6.29 -34.76
N THR A 81 -22.79 -5.20 -34.06
CA THR A 81 -22.60 -3.88 -34.69
C THR A 81 -21.38 -3.86 -35.59
N PHE A 82 -20.25 -4.43 -35.17
CA PHE A 82 -19.05 -4.54 -35.99
C PHE A 82 -19.31 -5.39 -37.22
N ALA A 83 -19.95 -6.56 -37.07
CA ALA A 83 -20.29 -7.43 -38.19
C ALA A 83 -21.20 -6.74 -39.24
N LEU A 84 -22.23 -6.03 -38.77
CA LEU A 84 -23.15 -5.28 -39.65
C LEU A 84 -22.43 -4.12 -40.35
N TYR A 85 -21.51 -3.43 -39.64
CA TYR A 85 -20.71 -2.37 -40.21
C TYR A 85 -19.76 -2.89 -41.31
N ASP A 86 -19.03 -3.98 -41.00
CA ASP A 86 -18.11 -4.62 -41.95
C ASP A 86 -18.83 -5.14 -43.20
N LEU A 87 -20.03 -5.70 -43.03
CA LEU A 87 -20.89 -6.11 -44.16
C LEU A 87 -21.32 -4.91 -45.01
N HIS A 88 -21.68 -3.77 -44.35
CA HIS A 88 -22.08 -2.55 -45.03
C HIS A 88 -20.96 -1.95 -45.91
N ILE A 89 -19.70 -2.03 -45.43
CA ILE A 89 -18.54 -1.54 -46.20
C ILE A 89 -17.97 -2.56 -47.19
N GLY A 90 -18.62 -3.74 -47.33
CA GLY A 90 -18.30 -4.72 -48.35
C GLY A 90 -17.19 -5.72 -48.00
N ILE A 91 -16.90 -5.91 -46.74
CA ILE A 91 -15.94 -6.93 -46.28
C ILE A 91 -16.52 -8.33 -46.52
N SER A 92 -15.67 -9.28 -46.92
CA SER A 92 -16.09 -10.67 -47.18
C SER A 92 -16.59 -11.34 -45.90
N ILE A 93 -17.65 -12.18 -46.00
CA ILE A 93 -18.23 -12.91 -44.88
C ILE A 93 -17.16 -13.74 -44.15
N ARG A 94 -16.24 -14.35 -44.90
CA ARG A 94 -15.13 -15.09 -44.30
C ARG A 94 -14.26 -14.19 -43.41
N SER A 95 -13.85 -13.02 -43.90
CA SER A 95 -13.04 -12.07 -43.13
C SER A 95 -13.79 -11.56 -41.91
N ILE A 96 -15.09 -11.28 -42.05
CA ILE A 96 -15.96 -10.88 -40.93
C ILE A 96 -15.92 -11.93 -39.82
N ILE A 97 -16.06 -13.23 -40.15
CA ILE A 97 -16.03 -14.32 -39.18
C ILE A 97 -14.71 -14.30 -38.37
N PHE A 98 -13.56 -14.20 -39.04
CA PHE A 98 -12.26 -14.14 -38.35
C PHE A 98 -12.08 -12.85 -37.55
N PHE A 99 -12.57 -11.71 -38.00
CA PHE A 99 -12.55 -10.47 -37.22
C PHE A 99 -13.41 -10.58 -35.97
N GLN A 100 -14.60 -11.20 -36.03
CA GLN A 100 -15.43 -11.44 -34.84
C GLN A 100 -14.75 -12.37 -33.81
N PHE A 101 -14.05 -13.42 -34.28
CA PHE A 101 -13.26 -14.26 -33.39
C PHE A 101 -12.07 -13.48 -32.79
N SER A 102 -11.43 -12.63 -33.56
CA SER A 102 -10.35 -11.73 -33.12
C SER A 102 -10.84 -10.82 -32.00
N ASP A 103 -11.91 -10.08 -32.25
CA ASP A 103 -12.48 -9.13 -31.31
C ASP A 103 -12.96 -9.83 -30.01
N ALA A 104 -13.64 -10.97 -30.14
CA ALA A 104 -14.09 -11.74 -28.98
C ALA A 104 -12.92 -12.27 -28.16
N ALA A 105 -11.88 -12.84 -28.79
CA ALA A 105 -10.70 -13.36 -28.12
C ALA A 105 -9.95 -12.26 -27.35
N GLU A 106 -9.75 -11.12 -28.00
CA GLU A 106 -9.07 -9.97 -27.43
C GLU A 106 -9.84 -9.40 -26.23
N VAL A 107 -11.13 -9.07 -26.43
CA VAL A 107 -11.99 -8.43 -25.42
C VAL A 107 -12.14 -9.34 -24.20
N LEU A 108 -12.39 -10.64 -24.41
CA LEU A 108 -12.52 -11.59 -23.30
C LEU A 108 -11.19 -11.77 -22.54
N THR A 109 -10.08 -11.87 -23.25
CA THR A 109 -8.75 -12.01 -22.64
C THR A 109 -8.41 -10.77 -21.80
N ALA A 110 -8.62 -9.57 -22.32
CA ALA A 110 -8.39 -8.33 -21.59
C ALA A 110 -9.32 -8.21 -20.38
N ALA A 111 -10.65 -8.34 -20.60
CA ALA A 111 -11.63 -8.11 -19.55
C ALA A 111 -11.52 -9.13 -18.40
N LEU A 112 -11.39 -10.43 -18.73
CA LEU A 112 -11.24 -11.48 -17.73
C LEU A 112 -9.89 -11.40 -17.00
N GLY A 113 -8.79 -11.18 -17.73
CA GLY A 113 -7.46 -11.05 -17.17
C GLY A 113 -7.36 -9.87 -16.21
N LEU A 114 -7.87 -8.70 -16.60
CA LEU A 114 -7.89 -7.52 -15.73
C LEU A 114 -8.85 -7.69 -14.55
N ALA A 115 -10.03 -8.25 -14.77
CA ALA A 115 -10.99 -8.51 -13.70
C ALA A 115 -10.46 -9.55 -12.69
N TYR A 116 -9.65 -10.52 -13.12
CA TYR A 116 -8.95 -11.46 -12.23
C TYR A 116 -7.86 -10.78 -11.42
N CYS A 117 -7.01 -9.97 -12.06
CA CYS A 117 -5.87 -9.33 -11.41
C CYS A 117 -6.24 -8.20 -10.46
N PHE A 118 -7.31 -7.43 -10.78
CA PHE A 118 -7.66 -6.19 -10.07
C PHE A 118 -9.02 -6.26 -9.36
N GLY A 119 -9.79 -7.31 -9.57
CA GLY A 119 -11.15 -7.41 -9.01
C GLY A 119 -12.17 -6.47 -9.67
N GLY A 120 -11.76 -5.65 -10.64
CA GLY A 120 -12.56 -4.64 -11.32
C GLY A 120 -11.72 -3.69 -12.17
N VAL A 121 -11.97 -2.39 -12.02
CA VAL A 121 -11.21 -1.34 -12.74
C VAL A 121 -9.75 -1.33 -12.31
N PRO A 122 -8.78 -1.44 -13.23
CA PRO A 122 -7.36 -1.43 -12.90
C PRO A 122 -6.91 -0.05 -12.41
N HIS A 123 -6.23 -0.03 -11.27
CA HIS A 123 -5.59 1.15 -10.72
C HIS A 123 -4.08 1.04 -10.96
N LEU A 124 -3.57 1.90 -11.85
CA LEU A 124 -2.15 1.91 -12.24
C LEU A 124 -1.33 2.77 -11.27
N ASP A 125 -1.22 2.31 -10.03
CA ASP A 125 -0.66 3.03 -8.90
C ASP A 125 0.66 2.46 -8.37
N SER A 126 1.13 1.38 -8.98
CA SER A 126 2.40 0.75 -8.67
C SER A 126 2.99 0.06 -9.90
N VAL A 127 4.30 -0.13 -9.90
CA VAL A 127 5.01 -0.84 -11.00
C VAL A 127 4.47 -2.26 -11.16
N LYS A 128 4.12 -2.93 -10.06
CA LYS A 128 3.50 -4.27 -10.10
C LYS A 128 2.12 -4.25 -10.76
N ALA A 129 1.32 -3.23 -10.50
CA ALA A 129 0.01 -3.06 -11.13
C ALA A 129 0.17 -2.79 -12.64
N LEU A 130 1.10 -1.91 -13.03
CA LEU A 130 1.40 -1.64 -14.42
C LEU A 130 1.90 -2.91 -15.15
N ALA A 131 2.75 -3.72 -14.53
CA ALA A 131 3.24 -4.96 -15.12
C ALA A 131 2.09 -5.97 -15.38
N LYS A 132 1.20 -6.18 -14.42
CA LYS A 132 0.01 -7.02 -14.60
C LYS A 132 -0.92 -6.50 -15.70
N TYR A 133 -1.17 -5.19 -15.69
CA TYR A 133 -1.95 -4.52 -16.72
C TYR A 133 -1.34 -4.71 -18.11
N SER A 134 -0.04 -4.41 -18.24
CA SER A 134 0.68 -4.54 -19.51
C SER A 134 0.68 -5.97 -20.03
N PHE A 135 0.85 -6.96 -19.14
CA PHE A 135 0.83 -8.37 -19.53
C PHE A 135 -0.53 -8.78 -20.14
N PHE A 136 -1.64 -8.49 -19.45
CA PHE A 136 -2.95 -8.93 -19.92
C PHE A 136 -3.55 -8.03 -21.02
N ALA A 137 -3.49 -6.71 -20.86
CA ALA A 137 -4.16 -5.78 -21.76
C ALA A 137 -3.27 -5.34 -22.93
N VAL A 138 -1.96 -5.12 -22.72
CA VAL A 138 -1.09 -4.58 -23.78
C VAL A 138 -0.41 -5.69 -24.59
N LEU A 139 -0.15 -6.87 -23.99
CA LEU A 139 0.55 -7.95 -24.67
C LEU A 139 -0.37 -9.12 -24.99
N PHE A 140 -0.99 -9.74 -23.99
CA PHE A 140 -1.67 -11.03 -24.18
C PHE A 140 -3.02 -10.90 -24.92
N ALA A 141 -3.82 -9.87 -24.66
CA ALA A 141 -5.07 -9.67 -25.36
C ALA A 141 -4.86 -9.29 -26.84
N PRO A 142 -4.00 -8.30 -27.20
CA PRO A 142 -3.66 -8.03 -28.60
C PRO A 142 -3.05 -9.24 -29.32
N PHE A 143 -2.23 -10.03 -28.63
CA PHE A 143 -1.67 -11.26 -29.21
C PHE A 143 -2.77 -12.26 -29.57
N ALA A 144 -3.71 -12.52 -28.65
CA ALA A 144 -4.83 -13.42 -28.88
C ALA A 144 -5.72 -12.96 -30.04
N GLY A 145 -6.01 -11.66 -30.12
CA GLY A 145 -6.77 -11.08 -31.24
C GLY A 145 -6.03 -11.18 -32.58
N ALA A 146 -4.76 -10.78 -32.60
CA ALA A 146 -3.96 -10.76 -33.82
C ALA A 146 -3.81 -12.16 -34.47
N CYS A 147 -3.81 -13.23 -33.67
CA CYS A 147 -3.79 -14.61 -34.19
C CYS A 147 -4.97 -14.92 -35.11
N PHE A 148 -6.15 -14.39 -34.81
CA PHE A 148 -7.35 -14.58 -35.65
C PHE A 148 -7.45 -13.55 -36.78
N SER A 149 -7.12 -12.27 -36.50
CA SER A 149 -7.21 -11.21 -37.50
C SER A 149 -6.27 -11.45 -38.67
N GLY A 150 -5.09 -12.01 -38.46
CA GLY A 150 -4.17 -12.42 -39.53
C GLY A 150 -4.75 -13.47 -40.48
N LEU A 151 -5.67 -14.33 -40.01
CA LEU A 151 -6.37 -15.34 -40.83
C LEU A 151 -7.45 -14.73 -41.72
N ALA A 152 -7.91 -13.52 -41.41
CA ALA A 152 -8.89 -12.81 -42.24
C ALA A 152 -8.30 -12.32 -43.58
N THR A 153 -6.97 -12.16 -43.64
CA THR A 153 -6.25 -11.64 -44.81
C THR A 153 -5.69 -12.78 -45.66
N TYR A 154 -6.12 -12.85 -46.90
CA TYR A 154 -5.68 -13.91 -47.83
C TYR A 154 -4.20 -13.82 -48.17
N GLY A 155 -3.41 -14.80 -47.67
CA GLY A 155 -1.99 -14.96 -48.00
C GLY A 155 -1.03 -13.94 -47.38
N GLU A 156 -1.53 -12.98 -46.61
CA GLU A 156 -0.70 -11.93 -45.98
C GLU A 156 -0.65 -11.98 -44.46
N TYR A 157 -0.82 -13.18 -43.89
CA TYR A 157 -0.86 -13.38 -42.43
C TYR A 157 0.28 -12.68 -41.68
N TRP A 158 1.51 -12.92 -42.08
CA TRP A 158 2.70 -12.38 -41.40
C TRP A 158 2.92 -10.89 -41.62
N LYS A 159 2.25 -10.27 -42.61
CA LYS A 159 2.26 -8.81 -42.77
C LYS A 159 1.18 -8.12 -41.94
N SER A 160 0.00 -8.73 -41.84
CA SER A 160 -1.16 -8.16 -41.14
C SER A 160 -1.10 -8.36 -39.65
N TRP A 161 -0.55 -9.49 -39.18
CA TRP A 161 -0.46 -9.84 -37.76
C TRP A 161 0.25 -8.79 -36.90
N PRO A 162 1.47 -8.31 -37.27
CA PRO A 162 2.17 -7.30 -36.47
C PRO A 162 1.42 -5.96 -36.40
N ILE A 163 0.77 -5.57 -37.50
CA ILE A 163 0.01 -4.31 -37.60
C ILE A 163 -1.19 -4.36 -36.67
N ALA A 164 -1.94 -5.46 -36.68
CA ALA A 164 -3.08 -5.67 -35.79
C ALA A 164 -2.67 -5.70 -34.33
N PHE A 165 -1.60 -6.45 -34.01
CA PHE A 165 -1.03 -6.51 -32.66
C PHE A 165 -0.63 -5.12 -32.13
N LEU A 166 0.15 -4.37 -32.92
CA LEU A 166 0.65 -3.06 -32.53
C LEU A 166 -0.48 -2.02 -32.38
N ALA A 167 -1.52 -2.07 -33.26
CA ALA A 167 -2.68 -1.19 -33.16
C ALA A 167 -3.43 -1.34 -31.85
N GLN A 168 -3.67 -2.59 -31.46
CA GLN A 168 -4.38 -2.89 -30.22
C GLN A 168 -3.50 -2.63 -28.98
N ALA A 169 -2.24 -3.05 -29.00
CA ALA A 169 -1.29 -2.79 -27.92
C ALA A 169 -1.17 -1.29 -27.62
N LEU A 170 -1.06 -0.46 -28.67
CA LEU A 170 -1.03 0.99 -28.56
C LEU A 170 -2.32 1.54 -27.94
N GLY A 171 -3.46 1.05 -28.40
CA GLY A 171 -4.77 1.46 -27.88
C GLY A 171 -4.93 1.13 -26.38
N TYR A 172 -4.58 -0.09 -25.98
CA TYR A 172 -4.61 -0.46 -24.54
C TYR A 172 -3.61 0.35 -23.72
N LEU A 173 -2.43 0.66 -24.25
CA LEU A 173 -1.44 1.45 -23.53
C LEU A 173 -1.85 2.92 -23.37
N THR A 174 -2.64 3.46 -24.31
CA THR A 174 -2.97 4.90 -24.34
C THR A 174 -4.44 5.18 -24.02
N LEU A 175 -5.40 4.64 -24.79
CA LEU A 175 -6.82 4.96 -24.64
C LEU A 175 -7.39 4.47 -23.30
N MET A 176 -7.13 3.24 -22.94
CA MET A 176 -7.74 2.64 -21.76
C MET A 176 -7.33 3.35 -20.45
N PRO A 177 -6.03 3.64 -20.17
CA PRO A 177 -5.66 4.38 -18.97
C PRO A 177 -6.20 5.81 -18.96
N ALA A 178 -6.33 6.46 -20.14
CA ALA A 178 -6.95 7.78 -20.23
C ALA A 178 -8.43 7.72 -19.81
N ILE A 179 -9.22 6.83 -20.43
CA ILE A 179 -10.67 6.71 -20.16
C ILE A 179 -10.93 6.33 -18.70
N LEU A 180 -10.30 5.26 -18.22
CA LEU A 180 -10.48 4.79 -16.85
C LEU A 180 -9.97 5.82 -15.82
N GLY A 181 -8.87 6.50 -16.14
CA GLY A 181 -8.32 7.56 -15.30
C GLY A 181 -9.27 8.77 -15.20
N TRP A 182 -9.84 9.22 -16.29
CA TRP A 182 -10.83 10.32 -16.28
C TRP A 182 -12.11 9.95 -15.52
N VAL A 183 -12.60 8.72 -15.70
CA VAL A 183 -13.79 8.24 -14.99
C VAL A 183 -13.52 8.14 -13.47
N SER A 184 -12.39 7.54 -13.09
CA SER A 184 -12.03 7.31 -11.68
C SER A 184 -11.67 8.60 -10.93
N LYS A 185 -10.97 9.54 -11.59
CA LYS A 185 -10.48 10.79 -10.99
C LYS A 185 -11.43 11.98 -11.20
N ARG A 186 -12.61 11.76 -11.77
CA ARG A 186 -13.59 12.84 -12.02
C ARG A 186 -13.86 13.74 -10.82
N PRO A 187 -14.06 13.24 -9.58
CA PRO A 187 -14.28 14.09 -8.41
C PRO A 187 -13.06 14.96 -8.06
N GLU A 188 -11.85 14.42 -8.23
CA GLU A 188 -10.59 15.14 -7.95
C GLU A 188 -10.39 16.30 -8.94
N TRP A 189 -10.72 16.07 -10.22
CA TRP A 189 -10.65 17.09 -11.26
C TRP A 189 -11.70 18.18 -11.07
N ALA A 190 -12.93 17.83 -10.71
CA ALA A 190 -13.98 18.80 -10.47
C ALA A 190 -13.63 19.79 -9.34
N ASN A 191 -12.86 19.34 -8.34
CA ASN A 191 -12.44 20.14 -7.18
C ASN A 191 -11.01 20.71 -7.32
N ALA A 192 -10.36 20.54 -8.48
CA ALA A 192 -9.00 21.00 -8.69
C ALA A 192 -8.94 22.54 -8.78
N SER A 193 -7.80 23.13 -8.39
CA SER A 193 -7.58 24.56 -8.48
C SER A 193 -7.58 25.06 -9.94
N LEU A 194 -7.98 26.29 -10.15
CA LEU A 194 -7.95 26.93 -11.48
C LEU A 194 -6.54 26.86 -12.10
N SER A 195 -5.49 27.05 -11.30
CA SER A 195 -4.11 26.95 -11.78
C SER A 195 -3.79 25.59 -12.37
N ARG A 196 -4.33 24.49 -11.79
CA ARG A 196 -4.14 23.13 -12.29
C ARG A 196 -4.85 22.90 -13.63
N HIS A 197 -6.03 23.48 -13.80
CA HIS A 197 -6.74 23.43 -15.09
C HIS A 197 -6.00 24.24 -16.17
N LEU A 198 -5.53 25.44 -15.85
CA LEU A 198 -4.74 26.27 -16.77
C LEU A 198 -3.43 25.58 -17.16
N GLU A 199 -2.76 24.91 -16.23
CA GLU A 199 -1.55 24.10 -16.49
C GLU A 199 -1.84 22.96 -17.49
N ALA A 200 -2.95 22.22 -17.29
CA ALA A 200 -3.35 21.14 -18.19
C ALA A 200 -3.68 21.66 -19.60
N VAL A 201 -4.39 22.79 -19.69
CA VAL A 201 -4.70 23.44 -20.98
C VAL A 201 -3.43 23.92 -21.66
N ALA A 202 -2.51 24.57 -20.91
CA ALA A 202 -1.23 25.03 -21.48
C ALA A 202 -0.40 23.87 -22.04
N LEU A 203 -0.34 22.73 -21.33
CA LEU A 203 0.33 21.52 -21.80
C LEU A 203 -0.31 20.98 -23.08
N LEU A 204 -1.64 20.90 -23.12
CA LEU A 204 -2.35 20.43 -24.30
C LEU A 204 -2.14 21.36 -25.50
N VAL A 205 -2.28 22.66 -25.30
CA VAL A 205 -2.06 23.67 -26.37
C VAL A 205 -0.61 23.63 -26.85
N GLY A 206 0.37 23.61 -25.93
CA GLY A 206 1.79 23.49 -26.28
C GLY A 206 2.07 22.23 -27.11
N LEU A 207 1.50 21.10 -26.72
CA LEU A 207 1.63 19.84 -27.47
C LEU A 207 0.96 19.91 -28.83
N LEU A 208 -0.24 20.49 -28.94
CA LEU A 208 -0.92 20.64 -30.22
C LEU A 208 -0.15 21.55 -31.18
N VAL A 209 0.43 22.64 -30.68
CA VAL A 209 1.26 23.56 -31.48
C VAL A 209 2.55 22.87 -31.94
N LEU A 210 3.33 22.28 -31.02
CA LEU A 210 4.58 21.58 -31.37
C LEU A 210 4.32 20.37 -32.27
N GLY A 211 3.27 19.59 -31.97
CA GLY A 211 2.86 18.44 -32.76
C GLY A 211 2.37 18.85 -34.17
N TYR A 212 1.65 19.95 -34.30
CA TYR A 212 1.27 20.48 -35.61
C TYR A 212 2.50 20.79 -36.47
N PHE A 213 3.49 21.49 -35.91
CA PHE A 213 4.73 21.78 -36.64
C PHE A 213 5.58 20.53 -36.92
N SER A 214 5.55 19.54 -36.05
CA SER A 214 6.31 18.28 -36.24
C SER A 214 5.68 17.31 -37.24
N PHE A 215 4.35 17.23 -37.30
CA PHE A 215 3.64 16.19 -38.06
C PHE A 215 2.80 16.71 -39.22
N VAL A 216 2.30 17.95 -39.16
CA VAL A 216 1.27 18.42 -40.09
C VAL A 216 1.75 19.58 -40.96
N SER A 217 2.61 20.44 -40.46
CA SER A 217 3.04 21.66 -41.17
C SER A 217 3.84 21.31 -42.42
N PRO A 218 3.54 21.94 -43.57
CA PRO A 218 4.35 21.84 -44.79
C PRO A 218 5.58 22.75 -44.79
N SER A 219 5.85 23.45 -43.65
CA SER A 219 6.92 24.44 -43.55
C SER A 219 8.31 23.79 -43.66
N THR A 220 9.27 24.56 -44.20
CA THR A 220 10.69 24.18 -44.25
C THR A 220 11.33 24.11 -42.89
N ILE A 221 10.65 24.60 -41.84
CA ILE A 221 11.11 24.52 -40.43
C ILE A 221 10.73 23.13 -39.92
N VAL A 222 11.70 22.22 -39.88
CA VAL A 222 11.55 20.89 -39.30
C VAL A 222 11.68 21.03 -37.80
N VAL A 223 10.55 20.99 -37.08
CA VAL A 223 10.56 20.87 -35.60
C VAL A 223 10.82 19.41 -35.25
N PRO A 224 11.90 19.08 -34.54
CA PRO A 224 12.18 17.70 -34.19
C PRO A 224 11.06 17.12 -33.33
N VAL A 225 10.64 15.89 -33.64
CA VAL A 225 9.61 15.18 -32.86
C VAL A 225 9.98 15.07 -31.37
N LEU A 226 11.27 15.10 -31.05
CA LEU A 226 11.79 15.09 -29.68
C LEU A 226 11.37 16.32 -28.85
N THR A 227 10.91 17.42 -29.46
CA THR A 227 10.41 18.61 -28.73
C THR A 227 9.14 18.33 -27.92
N ILE A 228 8.44 17.23 -28.21
CA ILE A 228 7.26 16.77 -27.49
C ILE A 228 7.64 16.11 -26.13
N VAL A 229 8.87 15.56 -26.04
CA VAL A 229 9.34 14.81 -24.87
C VAL A 229 9.26 15.61 -23.56
N PRO A 230 9.70 16.89 -23.47
CA PRO A 230 9.57 17.69 -22.25
C PRO A 230 8.11 17.85 -21.79
N LEU A 231 7.15 17.96 -22.72
CA LEU A 231 5.73 18.09 -22.36
C LEU A 231 5.16 16.78 -21.81
N LEU A 232 5.55 15.64 -22.38
CA LEU A 232 5.17 14.32 -21.85
C LEU A 232 5.82 14.05 -20.50
N LEU A 233 7.08 14.48 -20.30
CA LEU A 233 7.75 14.42 -19.01
C LEU A 233 6.99 15.25 -17.97
N TRP A 234 6.63 16.49 -18.29
CA TRP A 234 5.83 17.34 -17.42
C TRP A 234 4.48 16.67 -17.08
N ALA A 235 3.79 16.12 -18.08
CA ALA A 235 2.55 15.39 -17.86
C ALA A 235 2.72 14.19 -16.90
N ALA A 236 3.79 13.40 -17.06
CA ALA A 236 4.09 12.26 -16.19
C ALA A 236 4.30 12.68 -14.73
N LEU A 237 5.05 13.75 -14.50
CA LEU A 237 5.37 14.25 -13.16
C LEU A 237 4.17 14.90 -12.46
N ARG A 238 3.30 15.59 -13.23
CA ARG A 238 2.25 16.44 -12.68
C ARG A 238 0.86 15.81 -12.71
N PHE A 239 0.52 15.11 -13.79
CA PHE A 239 -0.81 14.56 -14.07
C PHE A 239 -0.85 13.02 -14.06
N GLY A 240 0.30 12.37 -13.89
CA GLY A 240 0.40 10.92 -13.78
C GLY A 240 -0.01 10.19 -15.06
N THR A 241 -0.44 8.93 -14.91
CA THR A 241 -0.79 8.04 -16.03
C THR A 241 -1.90 8.60 -16.91
N THR A 242 -2.92 9.24 -16.33
CA THR A 242 -4.04 9.85 -17.09
C THR A 242 -3.56 10.99 -17.98
N GLY A 243 -2.66 11.86 -17.49
CA GLY A 243 -2.09 12.96 -18.26
C GLY A 243 -1.24 12.46 -19.42
N VAL A 244 -0.32 11.53 -19.16
CA VAL A 244 0.54 10.92 -20.19
C VAL A 244 -0.32 10.29 -21.28
N SER A 245 -1.29 9.46 -20.91
CA SER A 245 -2.15 8.78 -21.86
C SER A 245 -2.95 9.76 -22.73
N SER A 246 -3.54 10.81 -22.12
CA SER A 246 -4.31 11.82 -22.85
C SER A 246 -3.45 12.60 -23.85
N LEU A 247 -2.24 13.01 -23.45
CA LEU A 247 -1.33 13.69 -24.36
C LEU A 247 -0.79 12.77 -25.46
N THR A 248 -0.52 11.51 -25.16
CA THR A 248 -0.08 10.52 -26.17
C THR A 248 -1.17 10.27 -27.21
N ILE A 249 -2.45 10.27 -26.82
CA ILE A 249 -3.58 10.20 -27.78
C ILE A 249 -3.58 11.42 -28.70
N ALA A 250 -3.32 12.61 -28.18
CA ALA A 250 -3.24 13.82 -29.02
C ALA A 250 -2.04 13.76 -29.99
N VAL A 251 -0.88 13.25 -29.55
CA VAL A 251 0.27 13.00 -30.44
C VAL A 251 -0.10 11.97 -31.51
N ALA A 252 -0.75 10.87 -31.13
CA ALA A 252 -1.18 9.83 -32.06
C ALA A 252 -2.11 10.40 -33.12
N PHE A 253 -3.10 11.21 -32.72
CA PHE A 253 -4.01 11.87 -33.64
C PHE A 253 -3.26 12.77 -34.66
N LEU A 254 -2.32 13.60 -34.19
CA LEU A 254 -1.56 14.50 -35.08
C LEU A 254 -0.62 13.73 -36.02
N ALA A 255 0.06 12.70 -35.53
CA ALA A 255 0.95 11.86 -36.34
C ALA A 255 0.19 11.11 -37.43
N ILE A 256 -0.96 10.51 -37.07
CA ILE A 256 -1.82 9.81 -38.03
C ILE A 256 -2.43 10.79 -39.03
N TRP A 257 -2.96 11.93 -38.56
CA TRP A 257 -3.53 12.97 -39.40
C TRP A 257 -2.52 13.49 -40.43
N GLY A 258 -1.29 13.80 -40.00
CA GLY A 258 -0.22 14.21 -40.90
C GLY A 258 0.09 13.15 -41.95
N ALA A 259 0.24 11.89 -41.53
CA ALA A 259 0.55 10.78 -42.43
C ALA A 259 -0.56 10.52 -43.47
N VAL A 260 -1.84 10.62 -43.09
CA VAL A 260 -3.00 10.51 -44.02
C VAL A 260 -2.94 11.58 -45.09
N HIS A 261 -2.49 12.79 -44.76
CA HIS A 261 -2.36 13.90 -45.70
C HIS A 261 -1.00 13.96 -46.40
N GLY A 262 -0.20 12.89 -46.34
CA GLY A 262 1.10 12.82 -47.00
C GLY A 262 2.16 13.74 -46.35
N ARG A 263 2.05 14.05 -45.05
CA ARG A 263 2.92 14.98 -44.32
C ARG A 263 3.58 14.32 -43.10
N GLY A 264 4.66 14.94 -42.65
CA GLY A 264 5.36 14.52 -41.43
C GLY A 264 6.42 13.43 -41.67
N PRO A 265 7.10 13.03 -40.62
CA PRO A 265 8.30 12.19 -40.69
C PRO A 265 8.04 10.71 -41.02
N PHE A 266 6.77 10.28 -40.99
CA PHE A 266 6.38 8.88 -41.22
C PHE A 266 5.92 8.60 -42.65
N VAL A 267 5.96 9.60 -43.53
CA VAL A 267 5.61 9.45 -44.95
C VAL A 267 6.87 9.05 -45.70
N GLY A 268 6.98 7.78 -46.04
CA GLY A 268 8.08 7.21 -46.82
C GLY A 268 7.64 6.82 -48.22
N PRO A 269 8.59 6.48 -49.12
CA PRO A 269 8.30 5.98 -50.47
C PRO A 269 7.54 4.65 -50.46
N ASP A 270 7.73 3.84 -49.40
CA ASP A 270 6.99 2.61 -49.17
C ASP A 270 5.87 2.86 -48.14
N SER A 271 4.69 3.16 -48.67
CA SER A 271 3.51 3.47 -47.85
C SER A 271 3.06 2.29 -46.96
N ALA A 272 3.47 1.05 -47.23
CA ALA A 272 3.17 -0.11 -46.38
C ALA A 272 3.91 -0.05 -45.02
N ARG A 273 4.99 0.71 -44.94
CA ARG A 273 5.76 0.88 -43.69
C ARG A 273 5.30 2.06 -42.83
N ASN A 274 4.45 2.93 -43.34
CA ASN A 274 4.04 4.15 -42.65
C ASN A 274 3.28 3.82 -41.33
N VAL A 275 2.29 2.90 -41.40
CA VAL A 275 1.47 2.52 -40.24
C VAL A 275 2.31 1.85 -39.14
N PRO A 276 3.08 0.77 -39.40
CA PRO A 276 3.93 0.17 -38.39
C PRO A 276 4.93 1.15 -37.79
N SER A 277 5.49 2.07 -38.59
CA SER A 277 6.44 3.07 -38.10
C SER A 277 5.81 4.03 -37.07
N ILE A 278 4.58 4.48 -37.32
CA ILE A 278 3.82 5.31 -36.38
C ILE A 278 3.51 4.52 -35.10
N GLN A 279 3.04 3.29 -35.23
CA GLN A 279 2.68 2.43 -34.10
C GLN A 279 3.89 2.17 -33.18
N VAL A 280 5.01 1.77 -33.77
CA VAL A 280 6.26 1.54 -33.05
C VAL A 280 6.74 2.81 -32.37
N PHE A 281 6.77 3.94 -33.08
CA PHE A 281 7.12 5.24 -32.52
C PHE A 281 6.27 5.60 -31.30
N LEU A 282 4.94 5.50 -31.42
CA LEU A 282 4.02 5.84 -30.33
C LEU A 282 4.12 4.90 -29.14
N LEU A 283 4.39 3.60 -29.35
CA LEU A 283 4.65 2.66 -28.26
C LEU A 283 5.95 2.98 -27.52
N PHE A 284 7.03 3.25 -28.26
CA PHE A 284 8.30 3.66 -27.67
C PHE A 284 8.23 5.03 -26.99
N LEU A 285 7.34 5.90 -27.44
CA LEU A 285 7.07 7.16 -26.79
C LEU A 285 6.23 6.98 -25.51
N ALA A 286 5.14 6.23 -25.57
CA ALA A 286 4.19 6.10 -24.46
C ALA A 286 4.74 5.26 -23.28
N ALA A 287 5.37 4.12 -23.56
CA ALA A 287 5.74 3.16 -22.54
C ALA A 287 6.69 3.73 -21.44
N PRO A 288 7.79 4.43 -21.77
CA PRO A 288 8.68 5.00 -20.76
C PRO A 288 7.99 6.03 -19.87
N PHE A 289 7.13 6.89 -20.46
CA PHE A 289 6.42 7.90 -19.68
C PHE A 289 5.31 7.32 -18.83
N MET A 290 4.67 6.23 -19.26
CA MET A 290 3.74 5.47 -18.41
C MET A 290 4.45 4.87 -17.20
N VAL A 291 5.62 4.24 -17.41
CA VAL A 291 6.44 3.71 -16.31
C VAL A 291 6.85 4.84 -15.36
N LEU A 292 7.35 5.96 -15.89
CA LEU A 292 7.74 7.11 -15.10
C LEU A 292 6.57 7.66 -14.29
N ALA A 293 5.40 7.81 -14.90
CA ALA A 293 4.19 8.31 -14.22
C ALA A 293 3.78 7.41 -13.05
N VAL A 294 3.85 6.09 -13.23
CA VAL A 294 3.54 5.11 -12.19
C VAL A 294 4.58 5.16 -11.07
N VAL A 295 5.88 5.22 -11.37
CA VAL A 295 6.95 5.31 -10.37
C VAL A 295 6.80 6.59 -9.53
N VAL A 296 6.50 7.72 -10.17
CA VAL A 296 6.27 8.98 -9.45
C VAL A 296 5.03 8.90 -8.56
N GLU A 297 3.95 8.28 -9.03
CA GLU A 297 2.72 8.11 -8.23
C GLU A 297 2.95 7.17 -7.04
N GLU A 298 3.66 6.05 -7.24
CA GLU A 298 4.05 5.11 -6.18
C GLU A 298 4.90 5.79 -5.12
N ARG A 299 5.90 6.58 -5.53
CA ARG A 299 6.74 7.37 -4.62
C ARG A 299 5.92 8.39 -3.81
N LYS A 300 5.05 9.17 -4.44
CA LYS A 300 4.19 10.14 -3.74
C LYS A 300 3.31 9.45 -2.69
N ARG A 301 2.74 8.29 -3.00
CA ARG A 301 1.94 7.51 -2.04
C ARG A 301 2.77 7.00 -0.87
N ALA A 302 3.98 6.50 -1.13
CA ALA A 302 4.89 6.07 -0.07
C ALA A 302 5.25 7.24 0.87
N GLU A 303 5.56 8.42 0.31
CA GLU A 303 5.83 9.64 1.08
C GLU A 303 4.62 10.06 1.94
N HIS A 304 3.41 10.05 1.39
CA HIS A 304 2.18 10.35 2.14
C HIS A 304 1.90 9.33 3.26
N THR A 305 2.12 8.05 3.00
CA THR A 305 1.95 7.01 4.01
C THR A 305 2.94 7.18 5.14
N LEU A 306 4.22 7.42 4.82
CA LEU A 306 5.27 7.67 5.81
C LEU A 306 4.94 8.91 6.68
N ALA A 307 4.51 10.01 6.05
CA ALA A 307 4.12 11.22 6.77
C ALA A 307 2.94 10.97 7.71
N SER A 308 1.95 10.16 7.29
CA SER A 308 0.79 9.80 8.12
C SER A 308 1.18 8.94 9.33
N VAL A 309 2.08 7.97 9.14
CA VAL A 309 2.61 7.12 10.22
C VAL A 309 3.41 7.96 11.21
N ASN A 310 4.28 8.84 10.72
CA ASN A 310 5.08 9.72 11.56
C ASN A 310 4.20 10.65 12.41
N ARG A 311 3.13 11.21 11.84
CA ARG A 311 2.15 12.02 12.58
C ARG A 311 1.49 11.22 13.70
N LYS A 312 1.06 9.98 13.42
CA LYS A 312 0.45 9.11 14.44
C LYS A 312 1.44 8.75 15.57
N LEU A 313 2.72 8.56 15.24
CA LEU A 313 3.76 8.32 16.24
C LEU A 313 3.95 9.53 17.16
N ILE A 314 4.01 10.74 16.58
CA ILE A 314 4.11 11.98 17.37
C ILE A 314 2.89 12.15 18.29
N GLU A 315 1.68 11.95 17.77
CA GLU A 315 0.44 12.03 18.56
C GLU A 315 0.41 10.99 19.70
N ALA A 316 0.87 9.76 19.45
CA ALA A 316 0.97 8.73 20.46
C ALA A 316 2.02 9.07 21.53
N GLN A 317 3.17 9.62 21.13
CA GLN A 317 4.22 10.06 22.06
C GLN A 317 3.74 11.23 22.95
N GLU A 318 3.05 12.22 22.39
CA GLU A 318 2.49 13.35 23.15
C GLU A 318 1.41 12.89 24.13
N LYS A 319 0.55 11.97 23.72
CA LYS A 319 -0.47 11.37 24.60
C LYS A 319 0.16 10.63 25.77
N GLU A 320 1.20 9.86 25.50
CA GLU A 320 1.93 9.12 26.56
C GLU A 320 2.66 10.07 27.51
N ARG A 321 3.32 11.10 26.97
CA ARG A 321 3.95 12.15 27.79
C ARG A 321 2.96 12.87 28.71
N SER A 322 1.77 13.20 28.20
CA SER A 322 0.70 13.82 28.97
C SER A 322 0.11 12.88 30.03
N ARG A 323 0.05 11.58 29.76
CA ARG A 323 -0.37 10.56 30.73
C ARG A 323 0.62 10.49 31.89
N ILE A 324 1.91 10.39 31.57
CA ILE A 324 2.99 10.33 32.55
C ILE A 324 3.02 11.60 33.44
N ALA A 325 2.90 12.77 32.81
CA ALA A 325 2.89 14.04 33.55
C ALA A 325 1.74 14.11 34.55
N ARG A 326 0.54 13.64 34.17
CA ARG A 326 -0.61 13.57 35.09
C ARG A 326 -0.40 12.59 36.21
N GLU A 327 0.11 11.39 35.92
CA GLU A 327 0.38 10.35 36.91
C GLU A 327 1.40 10.83 37.98
N ILE A 328 2.44 11.54 37.54
CA ILE A 328 3.40 12.17 38.46
C ILE A 328 2.72 13.25 39.32
N HIS A 329 1.92 14.11 38.70
CA HIS A 329 1.27 15.23 39.40
C HIS A 329 0.21 14.73 40.40
N ASP A 330 -0.66 13.80 40.01
CA ASP A 330 -1.82 13.39 40.79
C ASP A 330 -1.47 12.46 41.94
N ASP A 331 -0.38 11.69 41.84
CA ASP A 331 0.04 10.79 42.92
C ASP A 331 1.23 11.37 43.69
N ILE A 332 2.40 11.53 43.06
CA ILE A 332 3.63 11.88 43.76
C ILE A 332 3.59 13.31 44.32
N CYS A 333 3.19 14.30 43.52
CA CYS A 333 3.17 15.68 43.97
C CYS A 333 2.15 15.94 45.07
N GLN A 334 0.96 15.31 45.00
CA GLN A 334 -0.06 15.44 46.05
C GLN A 334 0.40 14.80 47.39
N ARG A 335 1.01 13.61 47.34
CA ARG A 335 1.55 12.96 48.56
C ARG A 335 2.71 13.76 49.19
N LEU A 336 3.57 14.35 48.35
CA LEU A 336 4.64 15.25 48.83
C LEU A 336 4.07 16.50 49.50
N ALA A 337 3.00 17.08 48.96
CA ALA A 337 2.32 18.23 49.54
C ALA A 337 1.71 17.87 50.92
N LEU A 338 1.05 16.70 51.04
CA LEU A 338 0.51 16.21 52.30
C LEU A 338 1.61 15.93 53.34
N LEU A 339 2.77 15.38 52.91
CA LEU A 339 3.93 15.17 53.75
C LEU A 339 4.48 16.51 54.27
N ALA A 340 4.57 17.54 53.42
CA ALA A 340 5.01 18.86 53.84
C ALA A 340 4.07 19.51 54.86
N VAL A 341 2.76 19.38 54.69
CA VAL A 341 1.77 19.83 55.69
C VAL A 341 1.90 19.09 56.99
N GLY A 342 2.09 17.74 56.95
CA GLY A 342 2.29 16.92 58.17
C GLY A 342 3.57 17.30 58.96
N LEU A 343 4.66 17.61 58.24
CA LEU A 343 5.91 18.12 58.85
C LEU A 343 5.70 19.48 59.51
N GLN A 344 4.99 20.39 58.85
CA GLN A 344 4.69 21.74 59.37
C GLN A 344 3.79 21.68 60.61
N GLN A 345 2.82 20.79 60.64
CA GLN A 345 1.99 20.54 61.79
C GLN A 345 2.79 19.96 62.98
N LEU A 346 3.68 18.99 62.71
CA LEU A 346 4.56 18.44 63.72
C LEU A 346 5.46 19.54 64.34
N GLU A 347 6.03 20.42 63.50
CA GLU A 347 6.85 21.54 63.98
C GLU A 347 6.06 22.47 64.95
N GLN A 348 4.81 22.80 64.62
CA GLN A 348 3.94 23.65 65.42
C GLN A 348 3.51 23.00 66.72
N ASP A 349 3.21 21.70 66.70
CA ASP A 349 2.70 20.96 67.84
C ASP A 349 3.79 20.49 68.82
N THR A 350 5.05 20.35 68.37
CA THR A 350 6.20 19.80 69.11
C THR A 350 6.37 20.44 70.50
N PRO A 351 6.20 21.79 70.72
CA PRO A 351 6.35 22.37 72.04
C PRO A 351 5.34 21.86 73.12
N ASN A 352 4.18 21.33 72.61
CA ASN A 352 3.05 20.97 73.49
C ASN A 352 2.79 19.45 73.55
N LEU A 353 3.58 18.63 72.87
CA LEU A 353 3.39 17.18 72.78
C LEU A 353 4.34 16.40 73.70
N PRO A 354 3.88 15.29 74.28
CA PRO A 354 4.76 14.35 74.99
C PRO A 354 5.83 13.76 74.08
N ALA A 355 7.07 13.53 74.57
CA ALA A 355 8.17 13.03 73.74
C ALA A 355 7.88 11.70 72.97
N GLY A 356 7.07 10.83 73.55
CA GLY A 356 6.63 9.57 72.91
C GLY A 356 5.71 9.76 71.75
N GLU A 357 4.86 10.80 71.76
CA GLU A 357 3.93 11.11 70.68
C GLU A 357 4.64 11.80 69.51
N VAL A 358 5.63 12.64 69.80
CA VAL A 358 6.52 13.22 68.75
C VAL A 358 7.27 12.11 68.03
N GLY A 359 7.83 11.12 68.76
CA GLY A 359 8.48 9.98 68.11
C GLY A 359 7.58 9.15 67.21
N SER A 360 6.32 8.94 67.63
CA SER A 360 5.33 8.21 66.78
C SER A 360 5.00 8.96 65.49
N ARG A 361 4.77 10.27 65.56
CA ARG A 361 4.48 11.10 64.38
C ARG A 361 5.68 11.20 63.39
N VAL A 362 6.90 11.33 63.95
CA VAL A 362 8.12 11.30 63.13
C VAL A 362 8.26 9.96 62.39
N ASN A 363 7.97 8.86 63.06
CA ASN A 363 8.05 7.53 62.46
C ASN A 363 6.99 7.33 61.33
N GLU A 364 5.79 7.85 61.54
CA GLU A 364 4.73 7.86 60.50
C GLU A 364 5.15 8.67 59.26
N LEU A 365 5.65 9.88 59.42
CA LEU A 365 6.10 10.75 58.31
C LEU A 365 7.32 10.14 57.59
N SER A 366 8.24 9.49 58.34
CA SER A 366 9.37 8.75 57.76
C SER A 366 8.90 7.56 56.91
N HIS A 367 7.90 6.82 57.36
CA HIS A 367 7.29 5.73 56.56
C HIS A 367 6.65 6.23 55.28
N ARG A 368 5.85 7.30 55.36
CA ARG A 368 5.23 7.95 54.17
C ARG A 368 6.29 8.45 53.18
N THR A 369 7.40 9.02 53.66
CA THR A 369 8.52 9.45 52.83
C THR A 369 9.14 8.28 52.06
N THR A 370 9.33 7.15 52.72
CA THR A 370 9.90 5.93 52.16
C THR A 370 8.96 5.33 51.07
N GLU A 371 7.65 5.36 51.33
CA GLU A 371 6.64 4.94 50.33
C GLU A 371 6.66 5.81 49.07
N ILE A 372 6.65 7.15 49.22
CA ILE A 372 6.71 8.09 48.10
C ILE A 372 8.01 7.90 47.30
N ALA A 373 9.15 7.73 47.99
CA ALA A 373 10.44 7.48 47.34
C ALA A 373 10.44 6.16 46.55
N SER A 374 9.83 5.09 47.10
CA SER A 374 9.68 3.81 46.41
C SER A 374 8.81 3.89 45.19
N ASP A 375 7.67 4.60 45.24
CA ASP A 375 6.74 4.78 44.14
C ASP A 375 7.35 5.66 43.03
N ALA A 376 8.04 6.75 43.41
CA ALA A 376 8.79 7.59 42.45
C ALA A 376 9.91 6.79 41.75
N GLN A 377 10.59 5.91 42.47
CA GLN A 377 11.61 5.04 41.91
C GLN A 377 11.00 3.98 40.99
N ALA A 378 9.85 3.40 41.31
CA ALA A 378 9.12 2.48 40.45
C ALA A 378 8.68 3.16 39.15
N LEU A 379 8.14 4.38 39.22
CA LEU A 379 7.75 5.19 38.05
C LEU A 379 8.97 5.55 37.21
N SER A 380 10.08 5.97 37.81
CA SER A 380 11.35 6.22 37.14
C SER A 380 11.89 4.98 36.41
N HIS A 381 11.73 3.80 37.03
CA HIS A 381 12.09 2.52 36.40
C HIS A 381 11.17 2.14 35.23
N GLN A 382 9.90 2.51 35.27
CA GLN A 382 8.99 2.36 34.14
C GLN A 382 9.37 3.29 32.96
N LEU A 383 9.88 4.48 33.24
CA LEU A 383 10.22 5.51 32.26
C LEU A 383 11.64 5.41 31.70
N HIS A 384 12.61 4.90 32.47
CA HIS A 384 14.03 4.90 32.07
C HIS A 384 14.65 3.50 32.11
N SER A 385 15.02 3.00 30.94
CA SER A 385 15.91 1.85 30.79
C SER A 385 17.41 2.20 30.99
N GLY A 386 17.74 3.25 31.73
CA GLY A 386 19.12 3.77 31.85
C GLY A 386 20.10 2.75 32.46
N LYS A 387 19.67 1.96 33.44
CA LYS A 387 20.49 0.86 33.98
C LYS A 387 20.77 -0.22 32.93
N LEU A 388 19.81 -0.46 32.01
CA LEU A 388 19.93 -1.44 30.95
C LEU A 388 20.98 -1.04 29.90
N GLN A 389 21.05 0.26 29.57
CA GLN A 389 22.03 0.79 28.62
C GLN A 389 23.45 0.86 29.18
N LEU A 390 23.59 1.14 30.47
CA LEU A 390 24.89 1.29 31.15
C LEU A 390 25.49 -0.05 31.59
N LEU A 391 24.69 -0.97 32.13
CA LEU A 391 25.15 -2.18 32.77
C LEU A 391 24.92 -3.46 31.94
N GLY A 392 24.13 -3.39 30.88
CA GLY A 392 23.71 -4.53 30.07
C GLY A 392 22.58 -5.36 30.69
N LEU A 393 21.99 -6.28 29.90
CA LEU A 393 20.78 -7.03 30.24
C LEU A 393 20.93 -7.90 31.49
N ALA A 394 22.03 -8.67 31.62
CA ALA A 394 22.23 -9.58 32.75
C ALA A 394 22.36 -8.85 34.06
N ALA A 395 23.13 -7.75 34.12
CA ALA A 395 23.31 -6.97 35.33
C ALA A 395 22.02 -6.21 35.71
N ALA A 396 21.28 -5.69 34.72
CA ALA A 396 20.00 -5.04 34.97
C ALA A 396 18.95 -6.02 35.53
N LEU A 397 18.84 -7.23 34.94
CA LEU A 397 17.93 -8.28 35.45
C LEU A 397 18.31 -8.74 36.87
N ARG A 398 19.59 -8.93 37.12
CA ARG A 398 20.07 -9.31 38.47
C ARG A 398 19.71 -8.24 39.51
N GLY A 399 19.89 -6.96 39.17
CA GLY A 399 19.51 -5.85 40.03
C GLY A 399 18.01 -5.82 40.27
N PHE A 400 17.21 -5.99 39.23
CA PHE A 400 15.75 -6.04 39.30
C PHE A 400 15.27 -7.22 40.17
N CYS A 401 15.80 -8.43 39.97
CA CYS A 401 15.45 -9.59 40.80
C CYS A 401 15.71 -9.32 42.30
N LYS A 402 16.86 -8.75 42.66
CA LYS A 402 17.15 -8.38 44.05
C LYS A 402 16.20 -7.34 44.63
N GLU A 403 15.87 -6.29 43.88
CA GLU A 403 14.89 -5.28 44.29
C GLU A 403 13.50 -5.91 44.47
N PHE A 404 13.11 -6.79 43.56
CA PHE A 404 11.82 -7.51 43.60
C PHE A 404 11.73 -8.47 44.80
N GLU A 405 12.81 -9.20 45.13
CA GLU A 405 12.90 -10.04 46.34
C GLU A 405 12.59 -9.26 47.61
N GLN A 406 13.19 -8.07 47.73
CA GLN A 406 12.99 -7.21 48.93
C GLN A 406 11.54 -6.67 48.97
N GLN A 407 11.00 -6.21 47.85
CA GLN A 407 9.66 -5.62 47.79
C GLN A 407 8.54 -6.65 47.98
N GLN A 408 8.67 -7.82 47.38
CA GLN A 408 7.62 -8.86 47.37
C GLN A 408 7.84 -9.94 48.46
N LYS A 409 8.92 -9.84 49.25
CA LYS A 409 9.34 -10.87 50.23
C LYS A 409 9.38 -12.25 49.57
N ALA A 410 9.97 -12.34 48.38
CA ALA A 410 10.09 -13.54 47.58
C ALA A 410 11.55 -14.01 47.54
N ASP A 411 11.79 -15.25 47.12
CA ASP A 411 13.10 -15.84 46.87
C ASP A 411 13.25 -16.06 45.34
N ILE A 412 14.24 -15.40 44.72
CA ILE A 412 14.43 -15.47 43.24
C ILE A 412 15.81 -16.02 42.92
N GLU A 413 15.85 -17.20 42.36
CA GLU A 413 17.09 -17.78 41.84
C GLU A 413 17.36 -17.23 40.43
N PHE A 414 18.32 -16.29 40.31
CA PHE A 414 18.72 -15.71 39.04
C PHE A 414 20.04 -16.32 38.55
N SER A 415 20.03 -16.87 37.30
CA SER A 415 21.22 -17.36 36.61
C SER A 415 21.37 -16.77 35.23
N SER A 416 22.62 -16.53 34.79
CA SER A 416 22.92 -16.06 33.45
C SER A 416 24.17 -16.73 32.87
N GLN A 417 24.13 -17.19 31.62
CA GLN A 417 25.24 -17.92 30.94
C GLN A 417 25.42 -17.47 29.49
N ASP A 418 26.69 -17.43 29.05
CA ASP A 418 27.12 -17.28 27.65
C ASP A 418 26.52 -16.11 26.86
N LEU A 419 26.23 -15.00 27.51
CA LEU A 419 25.63 -13.84 26.86
C LEU A 419 26.66 -13.04 26.04
N PRO A 420 26.30 -12.51 24.86
CA PRO A 420 27.11 -11.59 24.09
C PRO A 420 27.41 -10.32 24.90
N ARG A 421 28.64 -9.80 24.77
CA ARG A 421 29.05 -8.55 25.45
C ARG A 421 28.25 -7.34 25.03
N LEU A 422 27.76 -7.32 23.78
CA LEU A 422 26.93 -6.25 23.21
C LEU A 422 25.65 -6.87 22.67
N LEU A 423 24.54 -6.45 23.24
CA LEU A 423 23.19 -6.77 22.78
C LEU A 423 22.53 -5.51 22.22
N ALA A 424 21.76 -5.65 21.16
CA ALA A 424 20.94 -4.55 20.65
C ALA A 424 20.00 -4.05 21.77
N THR A 425 19.87 -2.73 21.87
CA THR A 425 19.06 -2.08 22.92
C THR A 425 17.61 -2.58 22.90
N ASP A 426 17.03 -2.78 21.73
CA ASP A 426 15.65 -3.23 21.56
C ASP A 426 15.46 -4.67 22.06
N ILE A 427 16.44 -5.56 21.82
CA ILE A 427 16.42 -6.94 22.35
C ILE A 427 16.51 -6.93 23.87
N SER A 428 17.45 -6.14 24.40
CA SER A 428 17.67 -6.03 25.84
C SER A 428 16.42 -5.47 26.55
N LEU A 429 15.80 -4.43 25.98
CA LEU A 429 14.60 -3.81 26.52
C LEU A 429 13.40 -4.77 26.48
N SER A 430 13.20 -5.45 25.36
CA SER A 430 12.08 -6.39 25.19
C SER A 430 12.18 -7.55 26.20
N LEU A 431 13.34 -8.18 26.33
CA LEU A 431 13.55 -9.27 27.29
C LEU A 431 13.45 -8.79 28.74
N PHE A 432 13.96 -7.61 29.06
CA PHE A 432 13.83 -7.04 30.41
C PHE A 432 12.36 -6.81 30.80
N ARG A 433 11.54 -6.25 29.87
CA ARG A 433 10.10 -6.03 30.09
C ARG A 433 9.32 -7.33 30.19
N VAL A 434 9.68 -8.35 29.42
CA VAL A 434 9.08 -9.69 29.56
C VAL A 434 9.36 -10.28 30.95
N ALA A 435 10.60 -10.17 31.44
CA ALA A 435 10.95 -10.64 32.80
C ALA A 435 10.15 -9.91 33.90
N GLN A 436 10.02 -8.57 33.78
CA GLN A 436 9.23 -7.76 34.72
C GLN A 436 7.77 -8.22 34.75
N GLU A 437 7.14 -8.34 33.62
CA GLU A 437 5.73 -8.73 33.52
C GLU A 437 5.51 -10.17 34.01
N ALA A 438 6.43 -11.09 33.64
CA ALA A 438 6.37 -12.48 34.05
C ALA A 438 6.47 -12.61 35.57
N LEU A 439 7.45 -11.94 36.23
CA LEU A 439 7.63 -11.96 37.69
C LEU A 439 6.44 -11.31 38.41
N ASN A 440 5.91 -10.20 37.90
CA ASN A 440 4.71 -9.57 38.45
C ASN A 440 3.50 -10.52 38.39
N ASN A 441 3.32 -11.23 37.26
CA ASN A 441 2.25 -12.20 37.14
C ASN A 441 2.43 -13.38 38.09
N SER A 442 3.65 -13.90 38.23
CA SER A 442 3.95 -14.97 39.18
C SER A 442 3.69 -14.53 40.61
N ALA A 443 4.11 -13.34 41.04
CA ALA A 443 3.86 -12.82 42.38
C ALA A 443 2.37 -12.62 42.70
N LYS A 444 1.57 -12.20 41.71
CA LYS A 444 0.12 -11.95 41.87
C LYS A 444 -0.72 -13.22 41.82
N HIS A 445 -0.32 -14.21 41.02
CA HIS A 445 -1.22 -15.30 40.63
C HIS A 445 -0.74 -16.69 41.00
N SER A 446 0.56 -16.90 41.28
CA SER A 446 1.08 -18.24 41.57
C SER A 446 0.74 -18.78 42.96
N GLY A 447 0.55 -17.91 43.96
CA GLY A 447 0.36 -18.29 45.34
C GLY A 447 1.64 -18.77 46.04
N VAL A 448 2.80 -18.76 45.38
CA VAL A 448 4.11 -19.12 45.93
C VAL A 448 5.04 -17.90 45.97
N ARG A 449 6.15 -18.01 46.71
CA ARG A 449 7.13 -16.93 46.88
C ARG A 449 8.52 -17.31 46.39
N ARG A 450 8.66 -18.42 45.66
CA ARG A 450 9.93 -18.86 45.08
C ARG A 450 9.80 -18.89 43.56
N PHE A 451 10.72 -18.16 42.90
CA PHE A 451 10.74 -18.01 41.44
C PHE A 451 12.13 -18.31 40.90
N GLU A 452 12.22 -18.76 39.68
CA GLU A 452 13.47 -19.00 38.98
C GLU A 452 13.51 -18.16 37.68
N VAL A 453 14.63 -17.45 37.49
CA VAL A 453 14.88 -16.65 36.26
C VAL A 453 16.20 -17.08 35.67
N ARG A 454 16.16 -17.61 34.44
CA ARG A 454 17.37 -18.00 33.70
C ARG A 454 17.48 -17.20 32.40
N LEU A 455 18.69 -16.73 32.10
CA LEU A 455 19.01 -15.98 30.88
C LEU A 455 20.26 -16.58 30.24
N TRP A 456 20.18 -17.07 29.00
CA TRP A 456 21.35 -17.65 28.33
C TRP A 456 21.29 -17.42 26.81
N ALA A 457 22.46 -17.58 26.15
CA ALA A 457 22.54 -17.57 24.69
C ALA A 457 22.89 -18.97 24.21
N GLU A 458 22.11 -19.46 23.23
CA GLU A 458 22.29 -20.77 22.63
C GLU A 458 21.83 -20.75 21.16
N GLN A 459 22.58 -21.44 20.28
CA GLN A 459 22.22 -21.62 18.85
C GLN A 459 21.85 -20.31 18.12
N GLY A 460 22.59 -19.21 18.40
CA GLY A 460 22.34 -17.92 17.76
C GLY A 460 21.07 -17.19 18.22
N ALA A 461 20.55 -17.54 19.37
CA ALA A 461 19.42 -16.88 20.02
C ALA A 461 19.67 -16.62 21.50
N ILE A 462 18.97 -15.64 22.06
CA ILE A 462 18.91 -15.41 23.51
C ILE A 462 17.63 -16.01 24.03
N HIS A 463 17.75 -16.69 25.14
CA HIS A 463 16.67 -17.34 25.86
C HIS A 463 16.52 -16.71 27.23
N LEU A 464 15.29 -16.40 27.60
CA LEU A 464 14.90 -15.98 28.97
C LEU A 464 13.78 -16.88 29.45
N THR A 465 13.94 -17.49 30.61
CA THR A 465 12.85 -18.21 31.29
C THR A 465 12.53 -17.58 32.63
N VAL A 466 11.24 -17.53 32.94
CA VAL A 466 10.72 -17.21 34.29
C VAL A 466 9.78 -18.34 34.69
N GLN A 467 10.06 -18.97 35.81
CA GLN A 467 9.33 -20.14 36.28
C GLN A 467 8.86 -19.96 37.72
N ASP A 468 7.64 -20.37 37.99
CA ASP A 468 7.09 -20.57 39.35
C ASP A 468 6.54 -22.01 39.49
N SER A 469 6.49 -22.48 40.73
CA SER A 469 5.92 -23.80 41.09
C SER A 469 4.54 -23.66 41.74
N GLY A 470 3.78 -22.62 41.37
CA GLY A 470 2.54 -22.26 42.03
C GLY A 470 1.28 -22.94 41.43
N LEU A 471 0.17 -22.22 41.56
CA LEU A 471 -1.16 -22.74 41.16
C LEU A 471 -1.28 -23.03 39.66
N GLY A 472 -0.49 -22.37 38.82
CA GLY A 472 -0.64 -22.46 37.37
C GLY A 472 -2.04 -22.07 36.89
N PHE A 473 -2.27 -22.20 35.58
CA PHE A 473 -3.57 -21.95 34.98
C PHE A 473 -3.76 -22.82 33.72
N ASP A 474 -5.01 -22.97 33.30
CA ASP A 474 -5.33 -23.63 32.01
C ASP A 474 -5.04 -22.66 30.88
N TRP A 475 -4.02 -22.99 30.09
CA TRP A 475 -3.56 -22.17 28.97
C TRP A 475 -4.61 -22.05 27.86
N GLU A 476 -5.38 -23.11 27.56
CA GLU A 476 -6.40 -23.06 26.48
C GLU A 476 -7.56 -22.13 26.85
N VAL A 477 -7.94 -22.08 28.13
CA VAL A 477 -8.97 -21.17 28.64
C VAL A 477 -8.44 -19.73 28.67
N ALA A 478 -7.21 -19.52 29.13
CA ALA A 478 -6.60 -18.21 29.19
C ALA A 478 -6.35 -17.57 27.81
N LYS A 479 -6.15 -18.39 26.76
CA LYS A 479 -5.97 -17.96 25.38
C LYS A 479 -7.21 -17.29 24.79
N GLN A 480 -8.41 -17.64 25.24
CA GLN A 480 -9.67 -17.02 24.81
C GLN A 480 -9.95 -15.68 25.50
N GLY A 481 -9.47 -15.50 26.74
CA GLY A 481 -9.65 -14.27 27.52
C GLY A 481 -8.33 -13.52 27.75
N ARG A 482 -7.50 -13.34 26.72
CA ARG A 482 -6.15 -12.78 26.78
C ARG A 482 -6.06 -11.56 27.70
N GLY A 483 -5.48 -11.75 28.89
CA GLY A 483 -5.12 -10.64 29.77
C GLY A 483 -4.11 -9.72 29.09
N LEU A 484 -4.22 -8.42 29.32
CA LEU A 484 -3.37 -7.38 28.71
C LEU A 484 -1.86 -7.67 28.85
N GLY A 485 -1.42 -8.32 29.93
CA GLY A 485 -0.01 -8.64 30.20
C GLY A 485 0.58 -9.67 29.22
N LEU A 486 -0.15 -10.76 28.94
CA LEU A 486 0.33 -11.81 28.02
C LEU A 486 0.42 -11.30 26.58
N THR A 487 -0.57 -10.54 26.15
CA THR A 487 -0.57 -9.90 24.81
C THR A 487 0.59 -8.92 24.68
N SER A 488 0.84 -8.12 25.71
CA SER A 488 1.96 -7.14 25.73
C SER A 488 3.33 -7.82 25.63
N MET A 489 3.53 -8.96 26.30
CA MET A 489 4.78 -9.73 26.19
C MET A 489 4.99 -10.29 24.78
N GLU A 490 3.93 -10.83 24.17
CA GLU A 490 3.99 -11.37 22.79
C GLU A 490 4.29 -10.27 21.76
N GLU A 491 3.63 -9.11 21.87
CA GLU A 491 3.86 -7.96 20.97
C GLU A 491 5.28 -7.40 21.09
N ARG A 492 5.82 -7.29 22.30
CA ARG A 492 7.20 -6.83 22.53
C ARG A 492 8.24 -7.75 21.92
N LEU A 493 8.04 -9.07 22.01
CA LEU A 493 8.94 -10.03 21.38
C LEU A 493 8.82 -10.03 19.86
N ARG A 494 7.62 -9.79 19.32
CA ARG A 494 7.41 -9.67 17.87
C ARG A 494 8.23 -8.54 17.23
N VAL A 495 8.40 -7.42 17.94
CA VAL A 495 9.21 -6.27 17.45
C VAL A 495 10.67 -6.66 17.22
N VAL A 496 11.19 -7.62 17.99
CA VAL A 496 12.58 -8.11 17.89
C VAL A 496 12.67 -9.49 17.21
N ASN A 497 11.64 -9.88 16.44
CA ASN A 497 11.52 -11.19 15.80
C ASN A 497 11.64 -12.37 16.76
N GLY A 498 11.27 -12.15 18.03
CA GLY A 498 11.29 -13.16 19.07
C GLY A 498 9.98 -13.94 19.15
N THR A 499 10.00 -15.02 19.92
CA THR A 499 8.85 -15.89 20.18
C THR A 499 8.63 -16.05 21.68
N LEU A 500 7.36 -16.13 22.10
CA LEU A 500 6.94 -16.41 23.47
C LEU A 500 6.32 -17.82 23.52
N SER A 501 6.77 -18.63 24.45
CA SER A 501 6.17 -19.93 24.76
C SER A 501 5.78 -19.95 26.23
N ILE A 502 4.56 -20.38 26.55
CA ILE A 502 4.03 -20.46 27.90
C ILE A 502 3.57 -21.90 28.14
N ALA A 503 4.16 -22.54 29.15
CA ALA A 503 3.73 -23.84 29.62
C ALA A 503 3.18 -23.66 31.04
N SER A 504 1.87 -23.85 31.22
CA SER A 504 1.20 -23.78 32.49
C SER A 504 0.17 -24.90 32.62
N GLN A 505 0.11 -25.51 33.77
CA GLN A 505 -0.90 -26.50 34.11
C GLN A 505 -1.39 -26.24 35.54
N SER A 506 -2.69 -26.43 35.77
CA SER A 506 -3.28 -26.27 37.11
C SER A 506 -2.54 -27.09 38.14
N ARG A 507 -2.10 -26.44 39.22
CA ARG A 507 -1.32 -26.97 40.33
C ARG A 507 0.10 -27.49 40.00
N ARG A 508 0.66 -27.07 38.85
CA ARG A 508 2.02 -27.45 38.43
C ARG A 508 2.91 -26.25 38.12
N GLY A 509 2.42 -25.05 38.41
CA GLY A 509 3.13 -23.80 38.14
C GLY A 509 3.09 -23.32 36.70
N THR A 510 3.91 -22.31 36.45
CA THR A 510 3.99 -21.67 35.13
C THR A 510 5.45 -21.50 34.72
N LEU A 511 5.75 -21.83 33.46
CA LEU A 511 7.02 -21.53 32.79
C LEU A 511 6.74 -20.60 31.59
N ILE A 512 7.30 -19.42 31.63
CA ILE A 512 7.32 -18.45 30.52
C ILE A 512 8.70 -18.52 29.89
N HIS A 513 8.77 -18.77 28.58
CA HIS A 513 10.02 -18.84 27.84
C HIS A 513 9.96 -17.87 26.65
N ALA A 514 10.84 -16.89 26.66
CA ALA A 514 11.07 -15.95 25.55
C ALA A 514 12.36 -16.34 24.82
N ARG A 515 12.30 -16.38 23.49
CA ARG A 515 13.44 -16.65 22.61
C ARG A 515 13.55 -15.52 21.60
N VAL A 516 14.74 -14.92 21.46
CA VAL A 516 15.02 -13.84 20.50
C VAL A 516 16.24 -14.20 19.66
N PRO A 517 16.14 -14.28 18.32
CA PRO A 517 17.28 -14.58 17.45
C PRO A 517 18.29 -13.43 17.48
N LEU A 518 19.58 -13.78 17.52
CA LEU A 518 20.68 -12.85 17.34
C LEU A 518 20.94 -12.72 15.82
N ASN A 519 20.28 -11.75 15.15
CA ASN A 519 20.52 -11.50 13.75
C ASN A 519 21.95 -11.00 13.53
N SER A 520 22.73 -11.69 12.70
CA SER A 520 24.09 -11.31 12.28
C SER A 520 24.14 -10.07 11.37
N GLU A 521 23.00 -9.54 10.91
CA GLU A 521 22.94 -8.43 9.93
C GLU A 521 22.97 -7.02 10.54
N SER A 522 22.73 -6.85 11.83
CA SER A 522 22.73 -5.50 12.46
C SER A 522 24.12 -5.01 12.92
N SER A 523 25.16 -5.83 12.86
CA SER A 523 26.52 -5.45 13.28
C SER A 523 27.40 -4.87 12.17
N THR A 524 27.03 -5.02 10.90
CA THR A 524 27.85 -4.59 9.75
C THR A 524 27.59 -3.16 9.27
N LEU A 525 26.51 -2.52 9.68
CA LEU A 525 26.16 -1.15 9.22
C LEU A 525 26.64 -0.01 10.15
N ARG A 526 27.30 -0.31 11.28
CA ARG A 526 27.87 0.71 12.17
C ARG A 526 29.40 0.72 12.29
N ALA A 527 30.09 -0.13 11.53
CA ALA A 527 31.56 -0.12 11.47
C ALA A 527 32.15 0.60 10.24
N ALA A 528 31.29 1.24 9.42
CA ALA A 528 31.69 2.00 8.23
C ALA A 528 31.04 3.40 8.20
N GLY A 529 31.15 4.14 9.29
CA GLY A 529 30.71 5.53 9.35
C GLY A 529 31.57 6.29 10.36
#